data_753b48b21a92432169e0c46375453e60
#
_entry.id   753b48b21a92432169e0c46375453e60
#
_cell.length_a   1.000
_cell.length_b   1.000
_cell.length_c   1.000
_cell.angle_alpha   90.00
_cell.angle_beta   90.00
_cell.angle_gamma   90.00
#
_symmetry.space_group_name_H-M   'P 1'
#
loop_
_entity.id
_entity.type
_entity.pdbx_description
1 polymer ?
#
loop_
_entity_poly.entity_id
_entity_poly.type
_entity_poly.pdbx_seq_one_letter_code
_entity_poly.pdbx_strand_id
1 'polypeptide(L)'
;MAQYLGTVKLGGFYNNGAALARPTKPWRNDTEPYSGAGRGNIPSMSGDISNYSFGNTPSDDAKKLQWVKIKDGDKTLLICDRVILVNVTWNDLNSAGWIFGKEVNIDSAKYKLRSLTGGTGPRSTNDWYSGGTPANNEWDRFVTREEVITGLPAPVSSDLDSSLNSTDLSSAHNQLWNWMGVYTWCQETYSSNTSLRAVRGFNSARYWYYC
;
A
#
# COMPACT_ATOMS: atom_id res chain seq x y z
N MET A 1 -20.81 -8.35 2.98
CA MET A 1 -20.13 -7.92 1.73
C MET A 1 -19.54 -6.54 1.96
N ALA A 2 -18.34 -6.32 1.48
CA ALA A 2 -17.73 -5.01 1.56
C ALA A 2 -18.39 -4.02 0.57
N GLN A 3 -18.34 -2.73 0.89
CA GLN A 3 -18.94 -1.65 0.09
C GLN A 3 -17.92 -0.52 -0.08
N TYR A 4 -17.72 -0.06 -1.29
CA TYR A 4 -16.94 1.13 -1.58
C TYR A 4 -17.72 2.41 -1.28
N LEU A 5 -17.13 3.31 -0.53
CA LEU A 5 -17.73 4.58 -0.11
C LEU A 5 -17.04 5.81 -0.74
N GLY A 6 -16.26 5.61 -1.79
CA GLY A 6 -15.51 6.69 -2.44
C GLY A 6 -14.11 6.87 -1.88
N THR A 7 -13.49 7.99 -2.23
CA THR A 7 -12.18 8.40 -1.71
C THR A 7 -12.33 9.59 -0.78
N VAL A 8 -11.42 9.71 0.17
CA VAL A 8 -11.36 10.84 1.10
C VAL A 8 -9.92 11.34 1.23
N LYS A 9 -9.75 12.64 1.32
CA LYS A 9 -8.49 13.27 1.71
C LYS A 9 -8.54 13.54 3.21
N LEU A 10 -7.64 12.89 3.96
CA LEU A 10 -7.62 12.94 5.41
C LEU A 10 -6.20 12.76 5.93
N GLY A 11 -5.82 13.61 6.86
CA GLY A 11 -4.51 13.58 7.49
C GLY A 11 -3.35 13.96 6.56
N GLY A 12 -2.19 14.05 7.15
CA GLY A 12 -0.92 14.27 6.49
C GLY A 12 0.14 13.30 7.01
N PHE A 13 1.18 13.12 6.22
CA PHE A 13 2.40 12.44 6.62
C PHE A 13 3.48 13.45 6.88
N TYR A 14 4.16 13.35 8.00
CA TYR A 14 5.07 14.38 8.50
C TYR A 14 6.47 13.82 8.74
N ASN A 15 7.49 14.65 8.53
CA ASN A 15 8.86 14.41 8.96
C ASN A 15 9.30 15.58 9.82
N ASN A 16 9.69 15.33 11.08
CA ASN A 16 10.06 16.35 12.06
C ASN A 16 9.03 17.50 12.15
N GLY A 17 7.74 17.15 12.13
CA GLY A 17 6.63 18.11 12.20
C GLY A 17 6.31 18.85 10.90
N ALA A 18 7.11 18.69 9.85
CA ALA A 18 6.83 19.26 8.53
C ALA A 18 6.01 18.30 7.67
N ALA A 19 4.86 18.75 7.16
CA ALA A 19 4.02 17.93 6.29
C ALA A 19 4.71 17.68 4.95
N LEU A 20 4.87 16.41 4.59
CA LEU A 20 5.45 15.98 3.33
C LEU A 20 4.42 16.06 2.21
N ALA A 21 4.89 16.32 0.99
CA ALA A 21 4.05 16.25 -0.19
C ALA A 21 3.58 14.78 -0.41
N ARG A 22 2.29 14.62 -0.70
CA ARG A 22 1.78 13.34 -1.16
C ARG A 22 2.37 13.06 -2.55
N PRO A 23 2.80 11.82 -2.87
CA PRO A 23 3.16 11.47 -4.24
C PRO A 23 2.08 11.89 -5.23
N THR A 24 2.46 12.60 -6.29
CA THR A 24 1.50 13.34 -7.15
C THR A 24 0.63 12.42 -8.00
N LYS A 25 1.07 11.20 -8.26
CA LYS A 25 0.30 10.19 -9.00
C LYS A 25 0.67 8.79 -8.53
N PRO A 26 -0.16 7.77 -8.78
CA PRO A 26 0.26 6.40 -8.65
C PRO A 26 1.53 6.15 -9.45
N TRP A 27 2.39 5.31 -8.90
CA TRP A 27 3.67 5.00 -9.50
C TRP A 27 3.50 4.27 -10.82
N ARG A 28 4.32 4.63 -11.81
CA ARG A 28 4.33 3.97 -13.11
C ARG A 28 5.75 3.91 -13.64
N ASN A 29 6.00 2.89 -14.42
CA ASN A 29 7.33 2.62 -14.91
C ASN A 29 7.82 3.52 -16.01
N ASP A 30 6.95 4.34 -16.58
CA ASP A 30 7.34 5.42 -17.48
C ASP A 30 8.17 6.51 -16.81
N THR A 31 8.15 6.52 -15.48
CA THR A 31 9.01 7.45 -14.71
C THR A 31 9.93 6.72 -13.74
N GLU A 32 10.16 5.34 -13.88
CA GLU A 32 10.58 4.56 -13.05
C GLU A 32 11.55 3.92 -13.03
N PRO A 33 12.07 3.65 -12.26
CA PRO A 33 13.00 2.68 -12.31
C PRO A 33 13.01 1.61 -11.37
N TYR A 34 13.14 0.50 -11.97
CA TYR A 34 13.65 -0.69 -11.34
C TYR A 34 14.99 -0.49 -10.63
N SER A 35 15.78 0.48 -11.09
CA SER A 35 17.09 0.80 -10.51
C SER A 35 17.06 1.51 -9.17
N GLY A 36 15.91 1.82 -8.66
CA GLY A 36 15.78 2.53 -7.40
C GLY A 36 16.06 4.03 -7.44
N ALA A 37 16.51 4.56 -8.57
CA ALA A 37 16.82 5.99 -8.70
C ALA A 37 15.60 6.86 -8.93
N GLY A 38 14.46 6.33 -9.31
CA GLY A 38 13.27 7.08 -9.60
C GLY A 38 12.03 6.42 -9.07
N ARG A 39 11.82 6.52 -7.85
CA ARG A 39 10.55 6.15 -7.25
C ARG A 39 9.55 7.30 -7.33
N GLY A 40 9.64 8.07 -8.46
CA GLY A 40 8.91 9.30 -8.63
C GLY A 40 9.24 10.27 -7.50
N ASN A 41 8.24 10.91 -6.95
CA ASN A 41 8.38 11.81 -5.82
C ASN A 41 8.01 11.17 -4.47
N ILE A 42 8.07 9.84 -4.36
CA ILE A 42 7.85 9.16 -3.07
C ILE A 42 9.01 9.50 -2.12
N PRO A 43 8.74 10.06 -0.94
CA PRO A 43 9.78 10.36 0.03
C PRO A 43 10.58 9.12 0.42
N SER A 44 11.90 9.26 0.48
CA SER A 44 12.79 8.23 1.01
C SER A 44 13.01 8.45 2.50
N MET A 45 12.95 7.38 3.29
CA MET A 45 13.27 7.47 4.71
C MET A 45 14.71 7.99 4.89
N SER A 46 14.85 8.97 5.75
CA SER A 46 16.14 9.54 6.16
C SER A 46 16.16 9.68 7.67
N GLY A 47 17.19 9.20 8.31
CA GLY A 47 17.29 9.16 9.76
C GLY A 47 16.41 8.06 10.38
N ASP A 48 15.84 8.33 11.53
CA ASP A 48 15.05 7.39 12.32
C ASP A 48 13.56 7.48 11.99
N ILE A 49 12.86 6.35 12.06
CA ILE A 49 11.41 6.28 11.82
C ILE A 49 10.59 7.11 12.82
N SER A 50 11.13 7.38 14.01
CA SER A 50 10.49 8.24 15.01
C SER A 50 10.36 9.70 14.57
N ASN A 51 11.12 10.13 13.57
CA ASN A 51 10.97 11.45 12.97
C ASN A 51 9.70 11.59 12.14
N TYR A 52 9.08 10.45 11.79
CA TYR A 52 7.90 10.40 10.94
C TYR A 52 6.64 10.18 11.76
N SER A 53 5.56 10.81 11.33
CA SER A 53 4.26 10.67 12.00
C SER A 53 3.09 10.90 11.04
N PHE A 54 1.93 10.37 11.42
CA PHE A 54 0.65 10.73 10.86
C PHE A 54 -0.02 11.77 11.76
N GLY A 55 -0.67 12.75 11.18
CA GLY A 55 -1.28 13.83 11.94
C GLY A 55 -2.43 14.50 11.20
N ASN A 56 -2.85 15.65 11.71
CA ASN A 56 -3.99 16.40 11.19
C ASN A 56 -3.86 16.72 9.71
N THR A 57 -5.00 16.93 9.07
CA THR A 57 -5.07 17.24 7.64
C THR A 57 -4.42 18.59 7.36
N PRO A 58 -3.37 18.65 6.53
CA PRO A 58 -2.75 19.91 6.13
C PRO A 58 -3.73 20.80 5.37
N SER A 59 -3.56 22.12 5.43
CA SER A 59 -4.32 23.07 4.59
C SER A 59 -3.99 22.91 3.11
N ASP A 60 -2.71 22.63 2.80
CA ASP A 60 -2.23 22.41 1.43
C ASP A 60 -2.73 21.07 0.90
N ASP A 61 -3.51 21.11 -0.18
CA ASP A 61 -4.13 19.94 -0.78
C ASP A 61 -3.10 18.93 -1.32
N ALA A 62 -1.93 19.39 -1.75
CA ALA A 62 -0.85 18.55 -2.23
C ALA A 62 -0.20 17.67 -1.12
N LYS A 63 -0.45 18.00 0.14
CA LYS A 63 0.09 17.28 1.31
C LYS A 63 -0.93 16.40 2.00
N LYS A 64 -2.20 16.46 1.62
CA LYS A 64 -3.25 15.61 2.19
C LYS A 64 -3.09 14.18 1.69
N LEU A 65 -3.10 13.21 2.59
CA LEU A 65 -3.19 11.80 2.21
C LEU A 65 -4.56 11.49 1.60
N GLN A 66 -4.58 10.60 0.62
CA GLN A 66 -5.81 10.14 -0.01
C GLN A 66 -6.04 8.67 0.30
N TRP A 67 -7.27 8.37 0.67
CA TRP A 67 -7.67 7.05 1.12
C TRP A 67 -8.86 6.55 0.33
N VAL A 68 -8.84 5.27 0.01
CA VAL A 68 -10.00 4.53 -0.47
C VAL A 68 -10.80 4.09 0.76
N LYS A 69 -12.06 4.49 0.81
CA LYS A 69 -12.94 4.21 1.95
C LYS A 69 -13.82 3.01 1.65
N ILE A 70 -13.73 1.98 2.50
CA ILE A 70 -14.45 0.72 2.36
C ILE A 70 -15.17 0.41 3.66
N LYS A 71 -16.47 0.14 3.58
CA LYS A 71 -17.25 -0.44 4.66
C LYS A 71 -17.12 -1.96 4.57
N ASP A 72 -16.61 -2.61 5.62
CA ASP A 72 -16.44 -4.06 5.69
C ASP A 72 -17.07 -4.57 7.00
N GLY A 73 -18.26 -5.11 6.92
CA GLY A 73 -19.08 -5.41 8.09
C GLY A 73 -19.32 -4.16 8.94
N ASP A 74 -18.98 -4.22 10.21
CA ASP A 74 -19.15 -3.09 11.16
C ASP A 74 -17.97 -2.10 11.11
N LYS A 75 -16.89 -2.43 10.36
CA LYS A 75 -15.69 -1.60 10.27
C LYS A 75 -15.73 -0.71 9.05
N THR A 76 -15.11 0.47 9.17
CA THR A 76 -14.78 1.31 8.04
C THR A 76 -13.24 1.33 7.91
N LEU A 77 -12.77 0.92 6.75
CA LEU A 77 -11.35 0.92 6.41
C LEU A 77 -11.03 2.14 5.55
N LEU A 78 -9.91 2.76 5.83
CA LEU A 78 -9.28 3.77 5.00
C LEU A 78 -7.96 3.19 4.51
N ILE A 79 -7.88 2.84 3.24
CA ILE A 79 -6.68 2.25 2.65
C ILE A 79 -5.99 3.31 1.81
N CYS A 80 -4.75 3.64 2.14
CA CYS A 80 -3.99 4.63 1.40
C CYS A 80 -3.84 4.19 -0.07
N ASP A 81 -4.12 5.11 -1.00
CA ASP A 81 -4.13 4.80 -2.42
C ASP A 81 -2.73 4.62 -3.02
N ARG A 82 -1.68 4.90 -2.24
CA ARG A 82 -0.29 4.86 -2.73
C ARG A 82 0.72 4.61 -1.62
N VAL A 83 1.91 4.17 -2.02
CA VAL A 83 3.08 4.13 -1.16
C VAL A 83 3.52 5.57 -0.85
N ILE A 84 3.75 5.88 0.41
CA ILE A 84 4.06 7.23 0.89
C ILE A 84 5.47 7.38 1.47
N LEU A 85 6.18 6.27 1.66
CA LEU A 85 7.55 6.24 2.14
C LEU A 85 8.27 5.02 1.56
N VAL A 86 9.50 5.21 1.08
CA VAL A 86 10.38 4.11 0.62
C VAL A 86 11.67 4.07 1.43
N ASN A 87 12.50 3.04 1.21
CA ASN A 87 13.72 2.78 1.99
C ASN A 87 13.47 2.63 3.49
N VAL A 88 12.32 2.12 3.85
CA VAL A 88 11.91 1.81 5.23
C VAL A 88 11.87 0.29 5.40
N THR A 89 12.41 -0.22 6.49
CA THR A 89 12.35 -1.66 6.79
C THR A 89 11.06 -2.02 7.51
N TRP A 90 10.70 -3.31 7.46
CA TRP A 90 9.59 -3.81 8.26
C TRP A 90 9.80 -3.57 9.76
N ASN A 91 11.05 -3.70 10.23
CA ASN A 91 11.38 -3.47 11.65
C ASN A 91 11.21 -2.00 12.06
N ASP A 92 11.54 -1.04 11.18
CA ASP A 92 11.28 0.38 11.44
C ASP A 92 9.76 0.61 11.61
N LEU A 93 8.95 0.09 10.67
CA LEU A 93 7.50 0.23 10.76
C LEU A 93 6.92 -0.46 11.99
N ASN A 94 7.47 -1.62 12.37
CA ASN A 94 7.04 -2.36 13.55
C ASN A 94 7.40 -1.61 14.85
N SER A 95 8.60 -1.03 14.94
CA SER A 95 9.01 -0.20 16.08
C SER A 95 8.15 1.04 16.26
N ALA A 96 7.68 1.63 15.15
CA ALA A 96 6.72 2.72 15.16
C ALA A 96 5.29 2.28 15.52
N GLY A 97 5.01 0.96 15.56
CA GLY A 97 3.70 0.36 15.81
C GLY A 97 2.79 0.32 14.58
N TRP A 98 3.32 0.55 13.38
CA TRP A 98 2.49 0.70 12.16
C TRP A 98 2.24 -0.61 11.42
N ILE A 99 2.83 -1.71 11.87
CA ILE A 99 2.53 -3.03 11.29
C ILE A 99 1.22 -3.58 11.83
N PHE A 100 1.08 -3.72 13.14
CA PHE A 100 -0.08 -4.40 13.75
C PHE A 100 -1.14 -3.44 14.30
N GLY A 101 -0.81 -2.17 14.41
CA GLY A 101 -1.75 -1.12 14.74
C GLY A 101 -1.37 -0.24 15.91
N LYS A 102 -1.36 1.06 15.65
CA LYS A 102 -1.16 2.13 16.62
C LYS A 102 -2.32 3.11 16.53
N GLU A 103 -2.79 3.58 17.67
CA GLU A 103 -3.76 4.67 17.70
C GLU A 103 -3.08 5.97 17.23
N VAL A 104 -3.72 6.65 16.30
CA VAL A 104 -3.33 7.98 15.82
C VAL A 104 -4.54 8.91 15.86
N ASN A 105 -4.30 10.17 16.17
CA ASN A 105 -5.32 11.20 16.13
C ASN A 105 -5.18 12.02 14.84
N ILE A 106 -6.25 12.14 14.09
CA ILE A 106 -6.33 12.95 12.88
C ILE A 106 -7.61 13.79 12.98
N ASP A 107 -7.49 15.10 12.95
CA ASP A 107 -8.61 16.04 13.04
C ASP A 107 -9.56 15.75 14.21
N SER A 108 -8.96 15.49 15.38
CA SER A 108 -9.65 15.16 16.62
C SER A 108 -10.38 13.80 16.64
N ALA A 109 -10.28 12.99 15.59
CA ALA A 109 -10.80 11.64 15.55
C ALA A 109 -9.67 10.61 15.74
N LYS A 110 -10.02 9.47 16.35
CA LYS A 110 -9.09 8.37 16.60
C LYS A 110 -9.16 7.33 15.50
N TYR A 111 -8.00 6.92 15.02
CA TYR A 111 -7.86 5.88 13.99
C TYR A 111 -6.84 4.85 14.46
N LYS A 112 -7.01 3.60 14.03
CA LYS A 112 -6.00 2.55 14.18
C LYS A 112 -5.21 2.43 12.88
N LEU A 113 -3.98 2.94 12.86
CA LEU A 113 -3.07 2.85 11.74
C LEU A 113 -2.35 1.50 11.73
N ARG A 114 -2.36 0.78 10.61
CA ARG A 114 -1.66 -0.48 10.45
C ARG A 114 -1.40 -0.82 8.98
N SER A 115 -0.51 -1.78 8.72
CA SER A 115 -0.35 -2.39 7.41
C SER A 115 -1.54 -3.30 7.06
N LEU A 116 -1.73 -3.55 5.76
CA LEU A 116 -2.70 -4.56 5.31
C LEU A 116 -2.17 -5.97 5.58
N THR A 117 -3.08 -6.93 5.70
CA THR A 117 -2.72 -8.33 5.58
C THR A 117 -2.50 -8.69 4.10
N GLY A 118 -1.47 -9.49 3.82
CA GLY A 118 -1.07 -9.85 2.45
C GLY A 118 -0.88 -11.34 2.22
N GLY A 119 -1.08 -12.15 3.28
CA GLY A 119 -0.89 -13.59 3.27
C GLY A 119 0.52 -14.02 3.70
N THR A 120 0.63 -15.26 4.15
CA THR A 120 1.87 -15.87 4.71
C THR A 120 2.73 -16.60 3.67
N GLY A 121 2.30 -16.64 2.42
CA GLY A 121 2.97 -17.30 1.31
C GLY A 121 2.23 -17.06 -0.01
N PRO A 122 2.82 -17.45 -1.15
CA PRO A 122 2.09 -17.45 -2.41
C PRO A 122 1.00 -18.53 -2.36
N ARG A 123 -0.10 -18.28 -3.07
CA ARG A 123 -1.26 -19.18 -3.10
C ARG A 123 -0.95 -20.51 -3.78
N SER A 124 -0.13 -20.46 -4.83
CA SER A 124 0.38 -21.63 -5.53
C SER A 124 1.89 -21.71 -5.34
N THR A 125 2.37 -22.89 -5.01
CA THR A 125 3.80 -23.15 -4.81
C THR A 125 4.57 -22.77 -6.08
N ASN A 126 5.64 -22.00 -5.93
CA ASN A 126 6.49 -21.51 -7.01
C ASN A 126 5.80 -20.54 -8.01
N ASP A 127 4.60 -20.05 -7.71
CA ASP A 127 3.95 -19.02 -8.50
C ASP A 127 3.71 -17.76 -7.67
N TRP A 128 4.64 -16.84 -7.73
CA TRP A 128 4.60 -15.57 -7.00
C TRP A 128 3.48 -14.63 -7.48
N TYR A 129 2.87 -14.92 -8.63
CA TYR A 129 1.77 -14.15 -9.21
C TYR A 129 0.40 -14.75 -8.91
N SER A 130 0.35 -15.80 -8.08
CA SER A 130 -0.91 -16.46 -7.71
C SER A 130 -1.71 -15.71 -6.63
N GLY A 131 -1.18 -14.64 -6.06
CA GLY A 131 -1.74 -13.98 -4.88
C GLY A 131 -1.24 -14.58 -3.57
N GLY A 132 -1.77 -14.12 -2.46
CA GLY A 132 -1.38 -14.57 -1.12
C GLY A 132 -2.28 -15.66 -0.54
N THR A 133 -1.74 -16.47 0.36
CA THR A 133 -2.51 -17.44 1.13
C THR A 133 -2.56 -17.05 2.61
N PRO A 134 -3.72 -17.04 3.27
CA PRO A 134 -5.06 -17.33 2.73
C PRO A 134 -5.55 -16.25 1.76
N ALA A 135 -6.43 -16.65 0.84
CA ALA A 135 -6.95 -15.79 -0.22
C ALA A 135 -7.85 -14.64 0.29
N ASN A 136 -8.35 -14.73 1.53
CA ASN A 136 -9.17 -13.71 2.15
C ASN A 136 -8.34 -12.64 2.87
N ASN A 137 -7.02 -12.53 2.60
CA ASN A 137 -6.20 -11.43 3.08
C ASN A 137 -6.67 -10.09 2.47
N GLU A 138 -6.40 -8.99 3.15
CA GLU A 138 -6.93 -7.67 2.77
C GLU A 138 -6.39 -7.16 1.43
N TRP A 139 -5.13 -7.48 1.10
CA TRP A 139 -4.57 -7.09 -0.19
C TRP A 139 -5.34 -7.74 -1.35
N ASP A 140 -5.54 -9.04 -1.30
CA ASP A 140 -6.25 -9.75 -2.38
C ASP A 140 -7.73 -9.37 -2.43
N ARG A 141 -8.37 -9.13 -1.30
CA ARG A 141 -9.76 -8.67 -1.27
C ARG A 141 -9.93 -7.29 -1.89
N PHE A 142 -9.09 -6.33 -1.53
CA PHE A 142 -9.33 -4.92 -1.81
C PHE A 142 -8.46 -4.37 -2.93
N VAL A 143 -7.18 -4.73 -3.02
CA VAL A 143 -6.26 -4.19 -4.03
C VAL A 143 -6.35 -4.97 -5.34
N THR A 144 -6.25 -6.30 -5.31
CA THR A 144 -6.42 -7.12 -6.52
C THR A 144 -7.88 -7.37 -6.87
N ARG A 145 -8.82 -6.99 -6.01
CA ARG A 145 -10.26 -7.09 -6.25
C ARG A 145 -10.77 -8.50 -6.44
N GLU A 146 -10.23 -9.46 -5.73
CA GLU A 146 -10.79 -10.82 -5.73
C GLU A 146 -12.16 -10.89 -5.04
N GLU A 147 -12.44 -9.98 -4.11
CA GLU A 147 -13.80 -9.73 -3.65
C GLU A 147 -14.50 -8.74 -4.57
N VAL A 148 -15.71 -9.07 -5.02
CA VAL A 148 -16.54 -8.16 -5.81
C VAL A 148 -17.08 -7.06 -4.91
N ILE A 149 -16.59 -5.84 -5.09
CA ILE A 149 -16.99 -4.65 -4.32
C ILE A 149 -17.58 -3.64 -5.29
N THR A 150 -18.88 -3.43 -5.20
CA THR A 150 -19.59 -2.53 -6.10
C THR A 150 -19.01 -1.12 -6.02
N GLY A 151 -18.72 -0.54 -7.20
CA GLY A 151 -18.21 0.83 -7.34
C GLY A 151 -16.72 1.00 -7.13
N LEU A 152 -16.02 0.03 -6.54
CA LEU A 152 -14.57 0.09 -6.41
C LEU A 152 -13.92 -0.24 -7.76
N PRO A 153 -13.07 0.64 -8.34
CA PRO A 153 -12.37 0.34 -9.58
C PRO A 153 -11.56 -0.94 -9.48
N ALA A 154 -11.67 -1.80 -10.48
CA ALA A 154 -10.86 -3.01 -10.57
C ALA A 154 -9.55 -2.70 -11.28
N PRO A 155 -8.46 -3.42 -10.96
CA PRO A 155 -7.26 -3.39 -11.80
C PRO A 155 -7.62 -3.92 -13.20
N VAL A 156 -6.92 -3.45 -14.22
CA VAL A 156 -7.04 -4.05 -15.54
C VAL A 156 -6.46 -5.46 -15.54
N SER A 157 -6.89 -6.33 -16.45
CA SER A 157 -6.50 -7.74 -16.40
C SER A 157 -4.99 -7.96 -16.42
N SER A 158 -4.27 -7.17 -17.19
CA SER A 158 -2.80 -7.23 -17.24
C SER A 158 -2.11 -6.81 -15.95
N ASP A 159 -2.74 -6.01 -15.08
CA ASP A 159 -2.21 -5.69 -13.76
C ASP A 159 -2.06 -6.93 -12.86
N LEU A 160 -2.74 -7.99 -13.18
CA LEU A 160 -2.83 -9.20 -12.37
C LEU A 160 -1.91 -10.33 -12.85
N ASP A 161 -1.29 -10.20 -14.00
CA ASP A 161 -0.49 -11.27 -14.58
C ASP A 161 1.01 -11.01 -14.53
N SER A 162 1.79 -12.05 -14.84
CA SER A 162 3.24 -12.04 -14.81
C SER A 162 3.89 -11.48 -16.08
N SER A 163 3.11 -11.23 -17.11
CA SER A 163 3.59 -10.71 -18.38
C SER A 163 3.80 -9.19 -18.37
N LEU A 164 3.24 -8.51 -17.37
CA LEU A 164 3.36 -7.07 -17.24
C LEU A 164 4.82 -6.65 -17.07
N ASN A 165 5.25 -5.73 -17.89
CA ASN A 165 6.58 -5.13 -17.82
C ASN A 165 6.50 -3.61 -18.01
N SER A 166 7.62 -2.93 -17.82
CA SER A 166 7.66 -1.47 -17.85
C SER A 166 7.21 -0.83 -19.15
N THR A 167 7.41 -1.52 -20.26
CA THR A 167 7.07 -0.98 -21.58
C THR A 167 5.60 -1.16 -21.92
N ASP A 168 4.91 -2.04 -21.21
CA ASP A 168 3.51 -2.36 -21.46
C ASP A 168 2.54 -1.49 -20.65
N LEU A 169 3.06 -0.69 -19.71
CA LEU A 169 2.23 0.15 -18.86
C LEU A 169 1.58 1.29 -19.63
N SER A 170 0.29 1.40 -19.48
CA SER A 170 -0.53 2.48 -20.02
C SER A 170 -1.19 3.30 -18.90
N SER A 171 -1.92 4.34 -19.27
CA SER A 171 -2.69 5.14 -18.32
C SER A 171 -3.81 4.35 -17.60
N ALA A 172 -4.18 3.17 -18.12
CA ALA A 172 -5.18 2.31 -17.48
C ALA A 172 -4.62 1.57 -16.26
N HIS A 173 -3.32 1.35 -16.21
CA HIS A 173 -2.70 0.66 -15.09
C HIS A 173 -2.54 1.56 -13.87
N ASN A 174 -2.49 0.97 -12.69
CA ASN A 174 -2.13 1.67 -11.47
C ASN A 174 -2.99 2.92 -11.17
N GLN A 175 -4.26 2.89 -11.59
CA GLN A 175 -5.12 4.07 -11.53
C GLN A 175 -5.52 4.46 -10.11
N LEU A 176 -5.89 3.47 -9.31
CA LEU A 176 -6.37 3.69 -7.94
C LEU A 176 -5.29 3.39 -6.91
N TRP A 177 -4.57 2.30 -7.09
CA TRP A 177 -3.55 1.82 -6.18
C TRP A 177 -2.17 1.96 -6.77
N ASN A 178 -1.20 2.41 -5.98
CA ASN A 178 0.19 2.46 -6.41
C ASN A 178 0.92 1.17 -5.99
N TRP A 179 0.93 0.17 -6.87
CA TRP A 179 1.55 -1.12 -6.62
C TRP A 179 2.78 -1.41 -7.49
N MET A 180 2.89 -0.77 -8.67
CA MET A 180 3.97 -1.06 -9.62
C MET A 180 5.28 -0.40 -9.22
N GLY A 181 6.38 -1.17 -9.30
CA GLY A 181 7.73 -0.68 -9.03
C GLY A 181 8.09 -0.46 -7.56
N VAL A 182 7.16 -0.73 -6.64
CA VAL A 182 7.37 -0.62 -5.20
C VAL A 182 6.75 -1.78 -4.46
N TYR A 183 7.43 -2.28 -3.44
CA TYR A 183 6.84 -3.24 -2.52
C TYR A 183 6.06 -2.53 -1.41
N THR A 184 4.97 -3.15 -1.01
CA THR A 184 4.22 -2.76 0.18
C THR A 184 4.41 -3.81 1.26
N TRP A 185 4.92 -3.42 2.42
CA TRP A 185 5.04 -4.28 3.59
C TRP A 185 3.68 -4.70 4.11
N CYS A 186 3.51 -6.01 4.34
CA CYS A 186 2.34 -6.59 4.98
C CYS A 186 2.64 -7.02 6.42
N GLN A 187 1.61 -7.48 7.13
CA GLN A 187 1.74 -7.84 8.54
C GLN A 187 2.49 -9.16 8.75
N GLU A 188 2.36 -10.08 7.80
CA GLU A 188 2.74 -11.47 8.00
C GLU A 188 4.22 -11.75 7.81
N THR A 189 4.67 -12.76 8.47
CA THR A 189 5.93 -13.47 8.18
C THR A 189 5.68 -14.51 7.10
N TYR A 190 6.72 -14.84 6.35
CA TYR A 190 6.68 -15.94 5.41
C TYR A 190 6.60 -17.28 6.16
N SER A 191 5.61 -18.10 5.83
CA SER A 191 5.35 -19.36 6.55
C SER A 191 6.50 -20.37 6.47
N SER A 192 7.26 -20.37 5.38
CA SER A 192 8.42 -21.24 5.20
C SER A 192 9.71 -20.71 5.82
N ASN A 193 9.77 -19.43 6.17
CA ASN A 193 10.91 -18.83 6.85
C ASN A 193 10.47 -17.61 7.66
N THR A 194 10.36 -17.77 8.96
CA THR A 194 9.84 -16.74 9.88
C THR A 194 10.75 -15.53 10.07
N SER A 195 11.98 -15.55 9.57
CA SER A 195 12.84 -14.37 9.54
C SER A 195 12.51 -13.40 8.42
N LEU A 196 11.73 -13.84 7.42
CA LEU A 196 11.32 -13.06 6.26
C LEU A 196 9.90 -12.50 6.44
N ARG A 197 9.63 -11.38 5.80
CA ARG A 197 8.36 -10.65 5.90
C ARG A 197 7.67 -10.58 4.55
N ALA A 198 6.36 -10.72 4.57
CA ALA A 198 5.54 -10.65 3.36
C ALA A 198 5.52 -9.23 2.78
N VAL A 199 5.69 -9.16 1.46
CA VAL A 199 5.52 -7.95 0.67
C VAL A 199 4.60 -8.21 -0.52
N ARG A 200 3.92 -7.17 -0.98
CA ARG A 200 2.98 -7.25 -2.10
C ARG A 200 3.27 -6.16 -3.13
N GLY A 201 2.81 -6.40 -4.36
CA GLY A 201 3.00 -5.46 -5.46
C GLY A 201 4.34 -5.61 -6.16
N PHE A 202 4.85 -4.54 -6.78
CA PHE A 202 6.08 -4.42 -7.54
C PHE A 202 5.94 -4.87 -9.01
N ASN A 203 5.90 -6.17 -9.31
CA ASN A 203 5.82 -6.67 -10.69
C ASN A 203 4.38 -6.84 -11.20
N SER A 204 3.45 -7.00 -10.30
CA SER A 204 2.02 -7.15 -10.57
C SER A 204 1.24 -6.80 -9.32
N ALA A 205 0.00 -6.35 -9.47
CA ALA A 205 -0.87 -6.14 -8.30
C ALA A 205 -1.07 -7.43 -7.50
N ARG A 206 -1.01 -8.59 -8.15
CA ARG A 206 -1.15 -9.90 -7.50
C ARG A 206 0.15 -10.44 -6.91
N TYR A 207 1.30 -9.87 -7.28
CA TYR A 207 2.60 -10.38 -6.87
C TYR A 207 2.74 -10.45 -5.35
N TRP A 208 3.09 -11.63 -4.87
CA TRP A 208 3.44 -11.91 -3.48
C TRP A 208 4.92 -12.28 -3.41
N TYR A 209 5.64 -11.70 -2.47
CA TYR A 209 7.06 -12.00 -2.26
C TYR A 209 7.43 -11.81 -0.78
N TYR A 210 8.71 -11.97 -0.46
CA TYR A 210 9.25 -11.80 0.89
C TYR A 210 10.60 -11.07 0.87
N CYS A 211 10.92 -10.36 1.95
CA CYS A 211 12.19 -9.69 2.19
C CYS A 211 12.67 -9.88 3.62
#